data_8a2585249149fa58d7002ac20dd55f2a
#
_entry.id   8a2585249149fa58d7002ac20dd55f2a
#
_cell.length_a   1.000
_cell.length_b   1.000
_cell.length_c   1.000
_cell.angle_alpha   90.00
_cell.angle_beta   90.00
_cell.angle_gamma   90.00
#
_symmetry.space_group_name_H-M   'P 1'
#
loop_
_entity.id
_entity.type
_entity.pdbx_description
1 polymer ?
#
loop_
_entity_poly.entity_id
_entity_poly.type
_entity_poly.pdbx_seq_one_letter_code
_entity_poly.pdbx_strand_id
1 'polypeptide(L)'
;GTTYSVRIRAVNVAGSGAQSNLVSVTPRTVPATPTVSSVTPGDSTATVTFTAGSDGGSTVTNYEYTLDNGVTWLSTGAVASPLTISALTNGTSYSVRIRAVNIAGNGAQSGATSVTPYGLPGAPTISSVTGGIAQVSVALTAGTTGGSTITNYEYSVDNGSTWTTRTPAAVTSPMTISGLANGTRYDIRIKAVNAAGSGPASTSVSSTTKNSPAAPTIVS
;
A
#
# COMPACT_ATOMS: atom_id res chain seq x y z
N GLY A 1 9.06 -23.05 28.71
CA GLY A 1 7.82 -22.59 29.35
C GLY A 1 7.25 -23.53 30.41
N THR A 2 7.86 -24.71 30.66
CA THR A 2 7.40 -25.61 31.73
C THR A 2 7.99 -25.16 33.06
N THR A 3 7.15 -25.00 34.07
CA THR A 3 7.61 -24.66 35.42
C THR A 3 8.06 -25.90 36.15
N TYR A 4 9.26 -25.85 36.68
CA TYR A 4 9.86 -26.92 37.51
C TYR A 4 9.95 -26.44 38.95
N SER A 5 9.65 -27.36 39.86
CA SER A 5 9.84 -27.20 41.30
C SER A 5 11.15 -27.88 41.71
N VAL A 6 12.12 -27.08 42.14
CA VAL A 6 13.50 -27.51 42.41
C VAL A 6 13.77 -27.48 43.90
N ARG A 7 14.34 -28.58 44.43
CA ARG A 7 14.97 -28.65 45.77
C ARG A 7 16.33 -29.30 45.63
N ILE A 8 17.23 -28.92 46.50
CA ILE A 8 18.56 -29.53 46.60
C ILE A 8 18.79 -30.09 48.02
N ARG A 9 19.62 -31.08 48.16
CA ARG A 9 20.11 -31.59 49.41
C ARG A 9 21.58 -31.93 49.32
N ALA A 10 22.29 -31.76 50.42
CA ALA A 10 23.67 -32.21 50.55
C ALA A 10 23.70 -33.73 50.84
N VAL A 11 24.73 -34.42 50.34
CA VAL A 11 24.95 -35.86 50.58
C VAL A 11 26.39 -36.02 51.02
N ASN A 12 26.65 -36.82 52.06
CA ASN A 12 27.95 -37.25 52.47
C ASN A 12 27.98 -38.76 52.78
N VAL A 13 29.06 -39.25 53.31
CA VAL A 13 29.22 -40.72 53.61
C VAL A 13 28.25 -41.22 54.69
N ALA A 14 27.70 -40.33 55.54
CA ALA A 14 26.69 -40.68 56.55
C ALA A 14 25.27 -40.67 56.02
N GLY A 15 25.02 -40.15 54.80
CA GLY A 15 23.71 -40.07 54.16
C GLY A 15 23.31 -38.73 53.62
N SER A 16 22.01 -38.58 53.31
CA SER A 16 21.42 -37.36 52.73
C SER A 16 20.93 -36.39 53.86
N GLY A 17 21.28 -35.16 53.76
CA GLY A 17 20.77 -34.07 54.64
C GLY A 17 19.35 -33.66 54.29
N ALA A 18 18.81 -32.69 55.05
CA ALA A 18 17.51 -32.11 54.79
C ALA A 18 17.45 -31.42 53.44
N GLN A 19 16.28 -31.39 52.82
CA GLN A 19 16.04 -30.70 51.54
C GLN A 19 15.96 -29.18 51.81
N SER A 20 16.39 -28.40 50.80
CA SER A 20 16.17 -26.95 50.75
C SER A 20 14.69 -26.61 50.68
N ASN A 21 14.35 -25.35 50.84
CA ASN A 21 13.07 -24.79 50.47
C ASN A 21 12.82 -25.04 48.94
N LEU A 22 11.52 -25.13 48.57
CA LEU A 22 11.09 -25.25 47.20
C LEU A 22 11.34 -23.91 46.49
N VAL A 23 11.96 -23.99 45.26
CA VAL A 23 12.11 -22.88 44.34
C VAL A 23 11.50 -23.28 43.01
N SER A 24 10.60 -22.45 42.50
CA SER A 24 10.03 -22.63 41.13
C SER A 24 10.86 -21.91 40.11
N VAL A 25 11.18 -22.56 39.00
CA VAL A 25 11.90 -22.00 37.86
C VAL A 25 11.20 -22.39 36.57
N THR A 26 11.00 -21.41 35.67
CA THR A 26 10.47 -21.62 34.33
C THR A 26 11.55 -21.26 33.32
N PRO A 27 12.23 -22.26 32.72
CA PRO A 27 13.19 -22.00 31.65
C PRO A 27 12.48 -21.31 30.46
N ARG A 28 13.16 -20.38 29.85
CA ARG A 28 12.67 -19.63 28.71
C ARG A 28 13.75 -19.50 27.65
N THR A 29 13.33 -19.38 26.41
CA THR A 29 14.16 -19.15 25.22
C THR A 29 13.61 -17.98 24.42
N VAL A 30 14.34 -17.54 23.41
CA VAL A 30 13.83 -16.56 22.45
C VAL A 30 12.61 -17.13 21.70
N PRO A 31 11.70 -16.28 21.18
CA PRO A 31 10.55 -16.72 20.42
C PRO A 31 10.93 -17.46 19.14
N ALA A 32 10.08 -18.37 18.68
CA ALA A 32 10.23 -19.02 17.39
C ALA A 32 9.89 -18.05 16.24
N THR A 33 10.36 -18.38 15.04
CA THR A 33 10.15 -17.62 13.81
C THR A 33 8.65 -17.40 13.53
N PRO A 34 8.18 -16.17 13.34
CA PRO A 34 6.82 -15.91 12.85
C PRO A 34 6.70 -16.27 11.37
N THR A 35 5.51 -16.73 10.96
CA THR A 35 5.20 -17.06 9.56
C THR A 35 4.40 -15.93 8.93
N VAL A 36 4.99 -15.17 8.00
CA VAL A 36 4.30 -14.11 7.24
C VAL A 36 3.39 -14.77 6.21
N SER A 37 2.09 -14.46 6.26
CA SER A 37 1.09 -14.95 5.30
C SER A 37 0.88 -13.97 4.14
N SER A 38 0.96 -12.65 4.40
CA SER A 38 0.87 -11.63 3.37
C SER A 38 1.51 -10.31 3.80
N VAL A 39 1.96 -9.52 2.81
CA VAL A 39 2.31 -8.11 2.98
C VAL A 39 1.53 -7.31 1.95
N THR A 40 0.59 -6.49 2.40
CA THR A 40 -0.31 -5.72 1.52
C THR A 40 0.17 -4.27 1.44
N PRO A 41 0.39 -3.75 0.22
CA PRO A 41 0.78 -2.34 0.04
C PRO A 41 -0.39 -1.40 0.34
N GLY A 42 -0.07 -0.21 0.85
CA GLY A 42 -0.97 0.93 1.01
C GLY A 42 -0.26 2.23 0.64
N ASP A 43 -0.94 3.37 0.82
CA ASP A 43 -0.33 4.68 0.59
C ASP A 43 0.73 4.95 1.66
N SER A 44 1.99 4.97 1.24
CA SER A 44 3.17 5.11 2.11
C SER A 44 3.21 4.11 3.28
N THR A 45 2.54 2.95 3.13
CA THR A 45 2.42 1.93 4.18
C THR A 45 2.52 0.52 3.63
N ALA A 46 2.79 -0.45 4.52
CA ALA A 46 2.64 -1.88 4.27
C ALA A 46 2.00 -2.55 5.48
N THR A 47 0.98 -3.37 5.26
CA THR A 47 0.34 -4.16 6.31
C THR A 47 0.83 -5.60 6.24
N VAL A 48 1.46 -6.07 7.32
CA VAL A 48 2.01 -7.42 7.43
C VAL A 48 1.06 -8.30 8.25
N THR A 49 0.52 -9.33 7.62
CA THR A 49 -0.29 -10.36 8.29
C THR A 49 0.57 -11.60 8.51
N PHE A 50 0.57 -12.13 9.72
CA PHE A 50 1.43 -13.26 10.08
C PHE A 50 0.80 -14.12 11.18
N THR A 51 1.30 -15.35 11.31
CA THR A 51 1.04 -16.23 12.45
C THR A 51 2.27 -16.20 13.36
N ALA A 52 2.05 -15.98 14.65
CA ALA A 52 3.11 -16.01 15.65
C ALA A 52 3.69 -17.43 15.78
N GLY A 53 5.00 -17.53 15.99
CA GLY A 53 5.65 -18.74 16.47
C GLY A 53 5.39 -18.94 17.96
N SER A 54 5.97 -20.00 18.55
CA SER A 54 5.94 -20.17 20.01
C SER A 54 6.66 -19.02 20.70
N ASP A 55 6.20 -18.65 21.89
CA ASP A 55 6.76 -17.54 22.67
C ASP A 55 8.06 -17.90 23.41
N GLY A 56 8.52 -19.15 23.31
CA GLY A 56 9.72 -19.64 24.01
C GLY A 56 9.54 -19.76 25.52
N GLY A 57 8.30 -19.79 26.02
CA GLY A 57 7.97 -19.85 27.44
C GLY A 57 8.04 -18.51 28.14
N SER A 58 7.96 -17.42 27.40
CA SER A 58 7.84 -16.07 27.92
C SER A 58 7.09 -15.20 26.91
N THR A 59 6.12 -14.43 27.36
CA THR A 59 5.27 -13.58 26.53
C THR A 59 6.10 -12.73 25.54
N VAL A 60 5.65 -12.68 24.28
CA VAL A 60 6.18 -11.77 23.27
C VAL A 60 5.82 -10.34 23.65
N THR A 61 6.82 -9.48 23.75
CA THR A 61 6.68 -8.07 24.17
C THR A 61 6.70 -7.10 23.01
N ASN A 62 7.20 -7.53 21.83
CA ASN A 62 7.27 -6.71 20.63
C ASN A 62 7.47 -7.58 19.39
N TYR A 63 7.10 -7.04 18.24
CA TYR A 63 7.61 -7.45 16.94
C TYR A 63 8.51 -6.35 16.37
N GLU A 64 9.60 -6.76 15.75
CA GLU A 64 10.49 -5.90 15.00
C GLU A 64 10.43 -6.25 13.52
N TYR A 65 10.63 -5.27 12.66
CA TYR A 65 10.72 -5.45 11.23
C TYR A 65 12.03 -4.89 10.67
N THR A 66 12.41 -5.37 9.50
CA THR A 66 13.53 -4.85 8.71
C THR A 66 13.07 -4.62 7.28
N LEU A 67 13.68 -3.63 6.61
CA LEU A 67 13.46 -3.29 5.20
C LEU A 67 14.73 -3.48 4.35
N ASP A 68 15.86 -3.80 4.99
CA ASP A 68 17.20 -3.91 4.45
C ASP A 68 17.80 -5.32 4.62
N ASN A 69 16.91 -6.32 4.59
CA ASN A 69 17.27 -7.74 4.70
C ASN A 69 17.94 -8.15 6.04
N GLY A 70 17.64 -7.44 7.13
CA GLY A 70 18.07 -7.80 8.48
C GLY A 70 19.30 -7.06 8.98
N VAL A 71 19.75 -6.03 8.28
CA VAL A 71 20.86 -5.16 8.73
C VAL A 71 20.39 -4.26 9.87
N THR A 72 19.26 -3.58 9.69
CA THR A 72 18.65 -2.76 10.74
C THR A 72 17.26 -3.29 11.13
N TRP A 73 16.94 -3.18 12.42
CA TRP A 73 15.67 -3.64 12.98
C TRP A 73 14.96 -2.50 13.68
N LEU A 74 13.69 -2.31 13.33
CA LEU A 74 12.84 -1.25 13.85
C LEU A 74 11.70 -1.88 14.66
N SER A 75 11.40 -1.27 15.81
CA SER A 75 10.28 -1.70 16.66
C SER A 75 8.95 -1.31 16.03
N THR A 76 7.98 -2.21 16.08
CA THR A 76 6.60 -1.91 15.68
C THR A 76 5.76 -1.37 16.84
N GLY A 77 6.15 -1.65 18.08
CA GLY A 77 5.31 -1.43 19.27
C GLY A 77 4.10 -2.36 19.34
N ALA A 78 3.92 -3.26 18.37
CA ALA A 78 2.80 -4.22 18.31
C ALA A 78 3.22 -5.57 18.87
N VAL A 79 2.24 -6.31 19.42
CA VAL A 79 2.41 -7.66 19.97
C VAL A 79 1.56 -8.72 19.25
N ALA A 80 0.82 -8.31 18.22
CA ALA A 80 -0.10 -9.17 17.47
C ALA A 80 -0.14 -8.80 15.98
N SER A 81 -0.63 -9.74 15.16
CA SER A 81 -0.94 -9.54 13.74
C SER A 81 -2.34 -8.94 13.58
N PRO A 82 -2.59 -8.10 12.55
CA PRO A 82 -1.59 -7.55 11.61
C PRO A 82 -0.80 -6.39 12.22
N LEU A 83 0.39 -6.13 11.68
CA LEU A 83 1.15 -4.91 11.99
C LEU A 83 1.27 -4.02 10.76
N THR A 84 1.35 -2.69 10.96
CA THR A 84 1.50 -1.71 9.88
C THR A 84 2.86 -1.05 9.96
N ILE A 85 3.57 -1.06 8.83
CA ILE A 85 4.81 -0.32 8.61
C ILE A 85 4.44 0.97 7.87
N SER A 86 4.83 2.11 8.41
CA SER A 86 4.49 3.44 7.88
C SER A 86 5.73 4.18 7.38
N ALA A 87 5.50 5.37 6.79
CA ALA A 87 6.54 6.25 6.26
C ALA A 87 7.40 5.61 5.15
N LEU A 88 6.80 4.71 4.37
CA LEU A 88 7.43 4.13 3.19
C LEU A 88 7.28 5.07 1.99
N THR A 89 8.23 5.01 1.06
CA THR A 89 8.15 5.77 -0.19
C THR A 89 7.36 4.98 -1.23
N ASN A 90 6.29 5.56 -1.76
CA ASN A 90 5.51 4.96 -2.84
C ASN A 90 6.38 4.70 -4.08
N GLY A 91 6.19 3.55 -4.71
CA GLY A 91 6.97 3.13 -5.88
C GLY A 91 8.34 2.51 -5.57
N THR A 92 8.76 2.50 -4.29
CA THR A 92 10.00 1.84 -3.86
C THR A 92 9.68 0.43 -3.40
N SER A 93 10.44 -0.55 -3.90
CA SER A 93 10.29 -1.95 -3.47
C SER A 93 11.09 -2.20 -2.19
N TYR A 94 10.45 -2.77 -1.18
CA TYR A 94 11.03 -3.13 0.11
C TYR A 94 11.00 -4.64 0.31
N SER A 95 12.04 -5.18 0.94
CA SER A 95 12.13 -6.59 1.36
C SER A 95 11.84 -6.68 2.86
N VAL A 96 10.60 -7.04 3.20
CA VAL A 96 10.12 -7.06 4.59
C VAL A 96 10.42 -8.41 5.23
N ARG A 97 10.99 -8.38 6.44
CA ARG A 97 11.06 -9.52 7.37
C ARG A 97 10.62 -9.04 8.75
N ILE A 98 10.12 -9.95 9.56
CA ILE A 98 9.75 -9.68 10.95
C ILE A 98 10.38 -10.70 11.89
N ARG A 99 10.56 -10.33 13.15
CA ARG A 99 10.93 -11.23 14.25
C ARG A 99 10.19 -10.86 15.53
N ALA A 100 9.93 -11.83 16.36
CA ALA A 100 9.35 -11.63 17.69
C ALA A 100 10.44 -11.38 18.73
N VAL A 101 10.12 -10.63 19.77
CA VAL A 101 11.01 -10.30 20.90
C VAL A 101 10.32 -10.66 22.20
N ASN A 102 11.04 -11.30 23.11
CA ASN A 102 10.63 -11.50 24.50
C ASN A 102 11.77 -11.16 25.45
N ILE A 103 11.60 -11.40 26.75
CA ILE A 103 12.64 -11.07 27.75
C ILE A 103 13.94 -11.89 27.58
N ALA A 104 13.91 -13.04 26.89
CA ALA A 104 15.09 -13.84 26.61
C ALA A 104 15.87 -13.29 25.39
N GLY A 105 15.29 -12.40 24.62
CA GLY A 105 15.91 -11.76 23.47
C GLY A 105 15.11 -11.87 22.19
N ASN A 106 15.79 -11.63 21.06
CA ASN A 106 15.22 -11.62 19.71
C ASN A 106 15.14 -13.03 19.14
N GLY A 107 13.96 -13.40 18.62
CA GLY A 107 13.74 -14.63 17.89
C GLY A 107 14.34 -14.62 16.48
N ALA A 108 14.28 -15.75 15.81
CA ALA A 108 14.70 -15.86 14.41
C ALA A 108 13.74 -15.06 13.49
N GLN A 109 14.31 -14.50 12.42
CA GLN A 109 13.55 -13.71 11.43
C GLN A 109 12.74 -14.58 10.49
N SER A 110 11.62 -14.05 9.99
CA SER A 110 10.78 -14.66 8.95
C SER A 110 11.50 -14.74 7.59
N GLY A 111 10.92 -15.47 6.65
CA GLY A 111 11.24 -15.32 5.22
C GLY A 111 11.02 -13.87 4.77
N ALA A 112 11.72 -13.47 3.70
CA ALA A 112 11.53 -12.16 3.08
C ALA A 112 10.27 -12.14 2.22
N THR A 113 9.51 -11.03 2.27
CA THR A 113 8.37 -10.77 1.39
C THR A 113 8.53 -9.38 0.80
N SER A 114 8.49 -9.28 -0.53
CA SER A 114 8.60 -7.99 -1.21
C SER A 114 7.27 -7.25 -1.20
N VAL A 115 7.31 -5.93 -1.03
CA VAL A 115 6.17 -5.02 -1.14
C VAL A 115 6.60 -3.70 -1.77
N THR A 116 5.74 -3.15 -2.63
CA THR A 116 5.92 -1.81 -3.22
C THR A 116 4.69 -0.99 -2.86
N PRO A 117 4.79 -0.08 -1.88
CA PRO A 117 3.69 0.81 -1.51
C PRO A 117 3.26 1.69 -2.68
N TYR A 118 1.98 2.03 -2.76
CA TYR A 118 1.46 2.95 -3.76
C TYR A 118 0.21 3.68 -3.25
N GLY A 119 0.05 4.92 -3.71
CA GLY A 119 -1.12 5.75 -3.48
C GLY A 119 -1.78 6.16 -4.79
N LEU A 120 -2.71 7.11 -4.71
CA LEU A 120 -3.40 7.66 -5.87
C LEU A 120 -2.41 8.39 -6.80
N PRO A 121 -2.68 8.41 -8.13
CA PRO A 121 -1.88 9.20 -9.07
C PRO A 121 -2.06 10.70 -8.82
N GLY A 122 -1.08 11.49 -9.22
CA GLY A 122 -1.19 12.96 -9.24
C GLY A 122 -2.15 13.46 -10.33
N ALA A 123 -2.62 14.70 -10.19
CA ALA A 123 -3.46 15.35 -11.18
C ALA A 123 -2.76 15.44 -12.56
N PRO A 124 -3.42 15.05 -13.66
CA PRO A 124 -2.92 15.33 -15.00
C PRO A 124 -2.91 16.82 -15.30
N THR A 125 -2.07 17.24 -16.23
CA THR A 125 -2.06 18.62 -16.78
C THR A 125 -2.65 18.58 -18.17
N ILE A 126 -3.75 19.33 -18.42
CA ILE A 126 -4.30 19.54 -19.75
C ILE A 126 -3.49 20.64 -20.42
N SER A 127 -2.81 20.34 -21.53
CA SER A 127 -2.03 21.31 -22.30
C SER A 127 -2.87 22.04 -23.32
N SER A 128 -3.87 21.38 -23.93
CA SER A 128 -4.82 22.01 -24.84
C SER A 128 -6.11 21.19 -25.00
N VAL A 129 -7.21 21.86 -25.33
CA VAL A 129 -8.48 21.25 -25.75
C VAL A 129 -8.91 21.86 -27.08
N THR A 130 -9.09 21.02 -28.09
CA THR A 130 -9.51 21.45 -29.43
C THR A 130 -10.90 20.92 -29.75
N GLY A 131 -11.84 21.84 -30.04
CA GLY A 131 -13.20 21.47 -30.45
C GLY A 131 -13.25 20.90 -31.86
N GLY A 132 -13.97 19.79 -32.02
CA GLY A 132 -14.36 19.18 -33.27
C GLY A 132 -15.87 19.12 -33.43
N ILE A 133 -16.39 18.46 -34.48
CA ILE A 133 -17.81 18.19 -34.64
C ILE A 133 -18.19 17.06 -33.71
N ALA A 134 -19.15 17.30 -32.80
CA ALA A 134 -19.62 16.37 -31.76
C ALA A 134 -18.51 15.78 -30.87
N GLN A 135 -17.36 16.44 -30.76
CA GLN A 135 -16.22 15.94 -29.98
C GLN A 135 -15.25 17.06 -29.56
N VAL A 136 -14.40 16.73 -28.59
CA VAL A 136 -13.20 17.51 -28.28
C VAL A 136 -11.99 16.58 -28.24
N SER A 137 -10.82 17.10 -28.64
CA SER A 137 -9.52 16.44 -28.52
C SER A 137 -8.74 17.11 -27.38
N VAL A 138 -8.34 16.34 -26.36
CA VAL A 138 -7.68 16.78 -25.16
C VAL A 138 -6.24 16.32 -25.17
N ALA A 139 -5.29 17.22 -25.34
CA ALA A 139 -3.87 16.94 -25.15
C ALA A 139 -3.53 17.10 -23.66
N LEU A 140 -2.90 16.08 -23.08
CA LEU A 140 -2.60 16.04 -21.65
C LEU A 140 -1.24 15.39 -21.38
N THR A 141 -0.67 15.76 -20.23
CA THR A 141 0.49 15.09 -19.63
C THR A 141 0.05 14.45 -18.33
N ALA A 142 0.42 13.20 -18.11
CA ALA A 142 0.14 12.50 -16.87
C ALA A 142 0.80 13.20 -15.67
N GLY A 143 0.14 13.16 -14.53
CA GLY A 143 0.75 13.50 -13.22
C GLY A 143 1.69 12.41 -12.73
N THR A 144 2.09 12.47 -11.46
CA THR A 144 2.87 11.40 -10.83
C THR A 144 2.06 10.10 -10.82
N THR A 145 2.75 8.96 -10.86
CA THR A 145 2.08 7.64 -10.86
C THR A 145 1.53 7.21 -9.49
N GLY A 146 1.95 7.90 -8.41
CA GLY A 146 1.64 7.48 -7.04
C GLY A 146 2.31 6.17 -6.63
N GLY A 147 3.29 5.69 -7.43
CA GLY A 147 3.99 4.42 -7.17
C GLY A 147 3.38 3.20 -7.88
N SER A 148 2.28 3.37 -8.60
CA SER A 148 1.65 2.35 -9.46
C SER A 148 1.33 2.94 -10.82
N THR A 149 1.54 2.17 -11.89
CA THR A 149 1.31 2.61 -13.27
C THR A 149 -0.10 3.15 -13.46
N ILE A 150 -0.22 4.32 -14.11
CA ILE A 150 -1.51 4.85 -14.57
C ILE A 150 -2.03 3.93 -15.68
N THR A 151 -3.26 3.44 -15.53
CA THR A 151 -3.90 2.47 -16.45
C THR A 151 -5.02 3.09 -17.28
N ASN A 152 -5.60 4.19 -16.82
CA ASN A 152 -6.71 4.85 -17.50
C ASN A 152 -6.85 6.31 -17.07
N TYR A 153 -7.79 7.00 -17.73
CA TYR A 153 -8.27 8.33 -17.35
C TYR A 153 -9.79 8.32 -17.18
N GLU A 154 -10.28 9.18 -16.28
CA GLU A 154 -11.67 9.63 -16.21
C GLU A 154 -11.74 11.07 -16.66
N TYR A 155 -12.83 11.45 -17.30
CA TYR A 155 -13.07 12.81 -17.75
C TYR A 155 -14.41 13.35 -17.27
N SER A 156 -14.47 14.65 -17.12
CA SER A 156 -15.67 15.45 -16.92
C SER A 156 -15.77 16.48 -18.00
N VAL A 157 -16.98 16.81 -18.44
CA VAL A 157 -17.27 17.87 -19.41
C VAL A 157 -18.13 19.00 -18.79
N ASP A 158 -18.41 18.91 -17.49
CA ASP A 158 -19.28 19.80 -16.70
C ASP A 158 -18.56 20.37 -15.46
N ASN A 159 -17.26 20.66 -15.61
CA ASN A 159 -16.39 21.20 -14.56
C ASN A 159 -16.22 20.31 -13.34
N GLY A 160 -16.41 18.98 -13.47
CA GLY A 160 -16.21 18.01 -12.39
C GLY A 160 -17.48 17.61 -11.64
N SER A 161 -18.67 18.01 -12.12
CA SER A 161 -19.95 17.63 -11.54
C SER A 161 -20.25 16.14 -11.79
N THR A 162 -19.93 15.64 -12.99
CA THR A 162 -20.04 14.22 -13.33
C THR A 162 -18.73 13.71 -13.94
N TRP A 163 -18.48 12.38 -13.77
CA TRP A 163 -17.27 11.74 -14.25
C TRP A 163 -17.60 10.52 -15.08
N THR A 164 -16.90 10.38 -16.21
CA THR A 164 -17.03 9.25 -17.13
C THR A 164 -15.66 8.58 -17.27
N THR A 165 -15.63 7.26 -17.07
CA THR A 165 -14.43 6.45 -17.31
C THR A 165 -14.19 6.31 -18.80
N ARG A 166 -12.96 6.56 -19.26
CA ARG A 166 -12.57 6.38 -20.67
C ARG A 166 -12.71 4.93 -21.09
N THR A 167 -13.41 4.70 -22.21
CA THR A 167 -13.61 3.37 -22.81
C THR A 167 -13.28 3.44 -24.31
N PRO A 168 -12.40 2.55 -24.85
CA PRO A 168 -11.58 1.58 -24.09
C PRO A 168 -10.54 2.26 -23.20
N ALA A 169 -10.10 1.55 -22.15
CA ALA A 169 -9.05 2.06 -21.24
C ALA A 169 -7.76 2.32 -22.02
N ALA A 170 -7.19 3.48 -21.85
CA ALA A 170 -5.94 3.87 -22.48
C ALA A 170 -5.31 5.09 -21.82
N VAL A 171 -4.00 5.25 -21.97
CA VAL A 171 -3.22 6.38 -21.42
C VAL A 171 -2.68 7.31 -22.51
N THR A 172 -3.11 7.11 -23.77
CA THR A 172 -2.65 7.90 -24.91
C THR A 172 -3.15 9.34 -24.87
N SER A 173 -2.30 10.27 -25.27
CA SER A 173 -2.59 11.67 -25.53
C SER A 173 -2.33 11.97 -27.02
N PRO A 174 -3.22 12.72 -27.71
CA PRO A 174 -4.45 13.29 -27.21
C PRO A 174 -5.56 12.25 -26.97
N MET A 175 -6.45 12.56 -26.02
CA MET A 175 -7.68 11.81 -25.76
C MET A 175 -8.85 12.47 -26.47
N THR A 176 -9.66 11.68 -27.20
CA THR A 176 -10.89 12.19 -27.82
C THR A 176 -12.09 11.88 -26.92
N ILE A 177 -12.91 12.89 -26.66
CA ILE A 177 -14.21 12.79 -25.98
C ILE A 177 -15.27 13.07 -27.04
N SER A 178 -16.10 12.10 -27.38
CA SER A 178 -17.12 12.14 -28.42
C SER A 178 -18.54 12.11 -27.83
N GLY A 179 -19.55 12.31 -28.71
CA GLY A 179 -20.97 12.30 -28.31
C GLY A 179 -21.42 13.64 -27.70
N LEU A 180 -20.68 14.70 -27.93
CA LEU A 180 -20.98 16.05 -27.43
C LEU A 180 -21.93 16.80 -28.39
N ALA A 181 -22.76 17.70 -27.85
CA ALA A 181 -23.58 18.59 -28.69
C ALA A 181 -22.70 19.61 -29.44
N ASN A 182 -23.06 19.88 -30.70
CA ASN A 182 -22.34 20.85 -31.54
C ASN A 182 -22.57 22.29 -31.05
N GLY A 183 -21.59 23.16 -31.26
CA GLY A 183 -21.67 24.57 -30.88
C GLY A 183 -21.78 24.84 -29.37
N THR A 184 -21.53 23.83 -28.57
CA THR A 184 -21.70 23.89 -27.10
C THR A 184 -20.34 24.02 -26.43
N ARG A 185 -20.25 24.89 -25.42
CA ARG A 185 -19.07 25.04 -24.57
C ARG A 185 -19.08 23.98 -23.47
N TYR A 186 -17.94 23.37 -23.27
CA TYR A 186 -17.68 22.38 -22.22
C TYR A 186 -16.50 22.79 -21.37
N ASP A 187 -16.58 22.55 -20.07
CA ASP A 187 -15.49 22.76 -19.10
C ASP A 187 -14.91 21.39 -18.73
N ILE A 188 -13.73 21.09 -19.29
CA ILE A 188 -13.12 19.78 -19.28
C ILE A 188 -12.16 19.64 -18.09
N ARG A 189 -12.28 18.54 -17.36
CA ARG A 189 -11.33 18.08 -16.34
C ARG A 189 -10.99 16.61 -16.55
N ILE A 190 -9.80 16.20 -16.14
CA ILE A 190 -9.30 14.82 -16.26
C ILE A 190 -8.78 14.36 -14.91
N LYS A 191 -9.04 13.10 -14.56
CA LYS A 191 -8.38 12.37 -13.47
C LYS A 191 -7.58 11.22 -14.05
N ALA A 192 -6.43 10.91 -13.46
CA ALA A 192 -5.69 9.68 -13.76
C ALA A 192 -6.17 8.56 -12.82
N VAL A 193 -6.09 7.32 -13.29
CA VAL A 193 -6.50 6.11 -12.56
C VAL A 193 -5.34 5.13 -12.53
N ASN A 194 -5.02 4.61 -11.34
CA ASN A 194 -4.06 3.52 -11.13
C ASN A 194 -4.67 2.42 -10.25
N ALA A 195 -3.86 1.49 -9.74
CA ALA A 195 -4.32 0.40 -8.87
C ALA A 195 -4.92 0.88 -7.52
N ALA A 196 -4.55 2.08 -7.04
CA ALA A 196 -5.13 2.67 -5.83
C ALA A 196 -6.48 3.35 -6.09
N GLY A 197 -6.80 3.68 -7.34
CA GLY A 197 -8.04 4.37 -7.73
C GLY A 197 -7.80 5.65 -8.51
N SER A 198 -8.82 6.52 -8.53
CA SER A 198 -8.81 7.80 -9.24
C SER A 198 -8.16 8.90 -8.41
N GLY A 199 -7.17 9.57 -8.97
CA GLY A 199 -6.46 10.68 -8.36
C GLY A 199 -7.24 12.01 -8.40
N PRO A 200 -6.63 13.12 -7.96
CA PRO A 200 -7.24 14.44 -8.06
C PRO A 200 -7.43 14.88 -9.51
N ALA A 201 -8.42 15.76 -9.73
CA ALA A 201 -8.72 16.31 -11.04
C ALA A 201 -7.71 17.37 -11.48
N SER A 202 -7.47 17.46 -12.78
CA SER A 202 -6.77 18.59 -13.41
C SER A 202 -7.47 19.92 -13.12
N THR A 203 -6.81 21.03 -13.39
CA THR A 203 -7.47 22.32 -13.61
C THR A 203 -8.43 22.21 -14.79
N SER A 204 -9.52 23.02 -14.78
CA SER A 204 -10.49 23.06 -15.87
C SER A 204 -9.96 23.80 -17.08
N VAL A 205 -10.21 23.27 -18.27
CA VAL A 205 -9.96 23.93 -19.56
C VAL A 205 -11.23 23.91 -20.37
N SER A 206 -11.69 25.10 -20.81
CA SER A 206 -12.91 25.22 -21.62
C SER A 206 -12.63 25.09 -23.11
N SER A 207 -13.55 24.48 -23.83
CA SER A 207 -13.55 24.45 -25.29
C SER A 207 -14.99 24.39 -25.83
N THR A 208 -15.18 24.93 -27.03
CA THR A 208 -16.49 24.88 -27.73
C THR A 208 -16.37 23.92 -28.91
N THR A 209 -17.31 22.99 -29.00
CA THR A 209 -17.43 22.09 -30.17
C THR A 209 -17.79 22.87 -31.43
N LYS A 210 -17.39 22.38 -32.60
CA LYS A 210 -17.71 23.00 -33.88
C LYS A 210 -19.14 22.67 -34.32
N ASN A 211 -19.79 23.60 -35.03
CA ASN A 211 -21.05 23.33 -35.70
C ASN A 211 -20.82 22.48 -36.97
N SER A 212 -21.77 21.61 -37.30
CA SER A 212 -21.81 21.02 -38.61
C SER A 212 -22.07 22.10 -39.69
N PRO A 213 -21.45 22.03 -40.84
CA PRO A 213 -21.79 22.92 -41.98
C PRO A 213 -23.29 22.80 -42.31
N ALA A 214 -23.90 23.92 -42.66
CA ALA A 214 -25.26 23.92 -43.19
C ALA A 214 -25.28 23.18 -44.54
N ALA A 215 -26.40 22.55 -44.86
CA ALA A 215 -26.59 21.94 -46.19
C ALA A 215 -26.50 23.05 -47.26
N PRO A 216 -25.79 22.81 -48.37
CA PRO A 216 -25.75 23.79 -49.45
C PRO A 216 -27.15 23.95 -50.05
N THR A 217 -27.53 25.19 -50.34
CA THR A 217 -28.80 25.50 -51.04
C THR A 217 -28.48 25.54 -52.53
N ILE A 218 -29.14 24.70 -53.30
CA ILE A 218 -29.10 24.80 -54.74
C ILE A 218 -30.12 25.86 -55.17
N VAL A 219 -29.61 26.99 -55.68
CA VAL A 219 -30.43 28.01 -56.28
C VAL A 219 -30.61 27.66 -57.78
N SER A 220 -31.82 27.33 -58.18
CA SER A 220 -32.20 27.10 -59.58
C SER A 220 -32.39 28.38 -60.36
#